data_948b8ddac56aa13de51c27216b658aea
#
_entry.id   948b8ddac56aa13de51c27216b658aea
#
_cell.length_a   1.000
_cell.length_b   1.000
_cell.length_c   1.000
_cell.angle_alpha   90.00
_cell.angle_beta   90.00
_cell.angle_gamma   90.00
#
_symmetry.space_group_name_H-M   'P 1'
#
loop_
_entity.id
_entity.type
_entity.pdbx_description
1 polymer ?
#
loop_
_entity_poly.entity_id
_entity_poly.type
_entity_poly.pdbx_seq_one_letter_code
_entity_poly.pdbx_strand_id
1 'polypeptide(L)'
;MKRTFVGLPHFEREWKRLGLTDDDRRSLEIELLEDPTKGVLITGTNGIRKLRRPISGEGKSGGIRVFYYDDGKYLFILLLAVIKKGEKENLSKGERSELGRLVLTEIKNYRHK
;
A
#
# COMPACT_ATOMS: atom_id res chain seq x y z
N MET A 1 -15.47 1.26 -9.37
CA MET A 1 -14.22 1.11 -10.13
C MET A 1 -13.68 -0.31 -9.95
N LYS A 2 -13.01 -0.86 -10.94
CA LYS A 2 -12.57 -2.25 -10.89
C LYS A 2 -11.06 -2.33 -10.73
N ARG A 3 -10.57 -3.15 -9.80
CA ARG A 3 -9.14 -3.41 -9.59
C ARG A 3 -8.94 -4.82 -9.04
N THR A 4 -7.81 -5.42 -9.39
CA THR A 4 -7.31 -6.64 -8.74
C THR A 4 -6.28 -6.20 -7.71
N PHE A 5 -6.45 -6.61 -6.46
CA PHE A 5 -5.48 -6.28 -5.40
C PHE A 5 -4.45 -7.39 -5.28
N VAL A 6 -3.19 -7.00 -5.21
CA VAL A 6 -2.08 -7.93 -5.05
C VAL A 6 -1.27 -7.49 -3.85
N GLY A 7 -1.37 -8.23 -2.74
CA GLY A 7 -0.54 -7.98 -1.56
C GLY A 7 0.78 -8.71 -1.73
N LEU A 8 1.88 -7.97 -1.77
CA LEU A 8 3.20 -8.58 -1.87
C LEU A 8 3.57 -9.25 -0.54
N PRO A 9 4.47 -10.25 -0.55
CA PRO A 9 4.75 -11.02 0.67
C PRO A 9 5.13 -10.18 1.89
N HIS A 10 5.95 -9.15 1.72
CA HIS A 10 6.32 -8.26 2.82
C HIS A 10 5.09 -7.54 3.39
N PHE A 11 4.21 -7.04 2.53
CA PHE A 11 2.99 -6.37 2.97
C PHE A 11 2.11 -7.32 3.79
N GLU A 12 1.92 -8.53 3.30
CA GLU A 12 1.07 -9.52 3.97
C GLU A 12 1.63 -9.91 5.34
N ARG A 13 2.95 -10.10 5.43
CA ARG A 13 3.60 -10.41 6.72
C ARG A 13 3.42 -9.28 7.72
N GLU A 14 3.63 -8.03 7.30
CA GLU A 14 3.52 -6.88 8.18
C GLU A 14 2.07 -6.60 8.58
N TRP A 15 1.14 -6.81 7.67
CA TRP A 15 -0.29 -6.69 7.97
C TRP A 15 -0.65 -7.60 9.13
N LYS A 16 -0.23 -8.85 9.05
CA LYS A 16 -0.47 -9.85 10.08
C LYS A 16 0.26 -9.52 11.39
N ARG A 17 1.52 -9.13 11.29
CA ARG A 17 2.34 -8.77 12.46
C ARG A 17 1.69 -7.63 13.26
N LEU A 18 1.13 -6.66 12.57
CA LEU A 18 0.50 -5.50 13.20
C LEU A 18 -0.89 -5.81 13.79
N GLY A 19 -1.37 -7.03 13.62
CA GLY A 19 -2.68 -7.43 14.14
C GLY A 19 -3.86 -6.88 13.36
N LEU A 20 -3.61 -6.47 12.12
CA LEU A 20 -4.66 -5.94 11.26
C LEU A 20 -5.52 -7.08 10.73
N THR A 21 -6.84 -6.86 10.71
CA THR A 21 -7.81 -7.90 10.40
C THR A 21 -8.19 -7.93 8.92
N ASP A 22 -8.95 -8.96 8.54
CA ASP A 22 -9.54 -9.04 7.20
C ASP A 22 -10.56 -7.91 6.97
N ASP A 23 -11.25 -7.47 8.02
CA ASP A 23 -12.16 -6.34 7.92
C ASP A 23 -11.39 -5.04 7.66
N ASP A 24 -10.25 -4.85 8.31
CA ASP A 24 -9.37 -3.71 8.03
C ASP A 24 -8.90 -3.74 6.58
N ARG A 25 -8.56 -4.93 6.08
CA ARG A 25 -8.13 -5.12 4.70
C ARG A 25 -9.24 -4.77 3.71
N ARG A 26 -10.44 -5.22 3.97
CA ARG A 26 -11.60 -4.93 3.12
C ARG A 26 -11.89 -3.45 3.09
N SER A 27 -11.82 -2.79 4.24
CA SER A 27 -12.03 -1.35 4.36
C SER A 27 -11.01 -0.58 3.53
N LEU A 28 -9.74 -0.99 3.58
CA LEU A 28 -8.68 -0.41 2.76
C LEU A 28 -8.98 -0.58 1.27
N GLU A 29 -9.37 -1.78 0.85
CA GLU A 29 -9.65 -2.05 -0.56
C GLU A 29 -10.83 -1.24 -1.07
N ILE A 30 -11.88 -1.10 -0.27
CA ILE A 30 -13.04 -0.29 -0.63
C ILE A 30 -12.62 1.17 -0.83
N GLU A 31 -11.81 1.70 0.06
CA GLU A 31 -11.34 3.08 -0.04
C GLU A 31 -10.54 3.30 -1.32
N LEU A 32 -9.65 2.37 -1.66
CA LEU A 32 -8.83 2.48 -2.86
C LEU A 32 -9.64 2.25 -4.14
N LEU A 33 -10.72 1.46 -4.08
CA LEU A 33 -11.62 1.30 -5.23
C LEU A 33 -12.41 2.57 -5.49
N GLU A 34 -12.77 3.31 -4.45
CA GLU A 34 -13.47 4.58 -4.59
C GLU A 34 -12.57 5.64 -5.23
N ASP A 35 -11.30 5.68 -4.83
CA ASP A 35 -10.32 6.61 -5.37
C ASP A 35 -8.92 6.04 -5.29
N PRO A 36 -8.44 5.37 -6.37
CA PRO A 36 -7.10 4.80 -6.37
C PRO A 36 -5.97 5.84 -6.25
N THR A 37 -6.25 7.11 -6.53
CA THR A 37 -5.25 8.17 -6.46
C THR A 37 -5.31 8.96 -5.16
N LYS A 38 -6.05 8.48 -4.17
CA LYS A 38 -6.24 9.17 -2.90
C LYS A 38 -4.94 9.36 -2.13
N GLY A 39 -4.06 8.38 -2.17
CA GLY A 39 -2.76 8.48 -1.52
C GLY A 39 -1.85 9.50 -2.18
N VAL A 40 -0.95 10.09 -1.39
CA VAL A 40 0.01 11.07 -1.88
C VAL A 40 1.12 10.39 -2.66
N LEU A 41 1.37 10.87 -3.87
CA LEU A 41 2.43 10.32 -4.72
C LEU A 41 3.79 10.63 -4.11
N ILE A 42 4.64 9.61 -4.01
CA ILE A 42 6.00 9.76 -3.48
C ILE A 42 6.96 9.90 -4.65
N THR A 43 7.66 11.02 -4.71
CA THR A 43 8.61 11.31 -5.79
C THR A 43 9.74 10.28 -5.82
N GLY A 44 10.12 9.86 -7.02
CA GLY A 44 11.26 8.96 -7.21
C GLY A 44 11.00 7.50 -6.91
N THR A 45 9.73 7.08 -6.84
CA THR A 45 9.37 5.68 -6.50
C THR A 45 8.66 4.96 -7.62
N ASN A 46 8.64 5.51 -8.83
CA ASN A 46 7.93 4.92 -9.97
C ASN A 46 6.42 4.79 -9.75
N GLY A 47 5.84 5.74 -9.03
CA GLY A 47 4.39 5.84 -8.89
C GLY A 47 3.80 5.33 -7.60
N ILE A 48 4.61 5.07 -6.57
CA ILE A 48 4.10 4.64 -5.27
C ILE A 48 3.38 5.79 -4.58
N ARG A 49 2.22 5.47 -3.98
CA ARG A 49 1.44 6.41 -3.19
C ARG A 49 1.40 5.98 -1.73
N LYS A 50 1.28 6.95 -0.85
CA LYS A 50 1.18 6.75 0.60
C LYS A 50 -0.20 7.18 1.06
N LEU A 51 -0.93 6.26 1.70
CA LEU A 51 -2.25 6.52 2.24
C LEU A 51 -2.24 6.36 3.76
N ARG A 52 -2.71 7.39 4.46
CA ARG A 52 -2.89 7.32 5.92
C ARG A 52 -4.26 6.76 6.23
N ARG A 53 -4.32 5.85 7.20
CA ARG A 53 -5.58 5.27 7.63
C ARG A 53 -5.61 5.11 9.14
N PRO A 54 -6.78 5.33 9.77
CA PRO A 54 -6.94 4.97 11.19
C PRO A 54 -7.02 3.46 11.31
N ILE A 55 -6.74 2.96 12.53
CA ILE A 55 -6.97 1.57 12.91
C ILE A 55 -8.21 1.54 13.79
N SER A 56 -9.13 0.59 13.54
CA SER A 56 -10.32 0.41 14.36
C SER A 56 -9.96 0.23 15.83
N GLY A 57 -10.61 0.97 16.71
CA GLY A 57 -10.39 0.88 18.16
C GLY A 57 -9.21 1.68 18.67
N GLU A 58 -8.40 2.25 17.82
CA GLU A 58 -7.31 3.14 18.22
C GLU A 58 -7.70 4.58 17.87
N GLY A 59 -7.42 5.52 18.75
CA GLY A 59 -7.76 6.92 18.55
C GLY A 59 -6.96 7.59 17.43
N LYS A 60 -7.04 8.91 17.35
CA LYS A 60 -6.38 9.70 16.30
C LYS A 60 -4.87 9.53 16.26
N SER A 61 -4.25 9.14 17.36
CA SER A 61 -2.81 8.93 17.44
C SER A 61 -2.38 7.56 16.91
N GLY A 62 -3.32 6.61 16.83
CA GLY A 62 -3.06 5.30 16.26
C GLY A 62 -3.41 5.29 14.79
N GLY A 63 -2.59 4.68 13.97
CA GLY A 63 -2.88 4.61 12.57
C GLY A 63 -1.78 3.90 11.81
N ILE A 64 -2.07 3.66 10.55
CA ILE A 64 -1.11 3.03 9.66
C ILE A 64 -0.91 3.92 8.43
N ARG A 65 0.20 3.66 7.74
CA ARG A 65 0.44 4.20 6.42
C ARG A 65 0.63 3.04 5.46
N VAL A 66 -0.15 3.04 4.38
CA VAL A 66 -0.10 1.99 3.36
C VAL A 66 0.59 2.56 2.13
N PHE A 67 1.56 1.80 1.62
CA PHE A 67 2.29 2.17 0.40
C PHE A 67 1.83 1.24 -0.71
N TYR A 68 1.32 1.83 -1.79
CA TYR A 68 0.71 1.06 -2.88
C TYR A 68 1.02 1.69 -4.23
N TYR A 69 0.84 0.88 -5.28
CA TYR A 69 0.97 1.33 -6.66
C TYR A 69 -0.32 0.99 -7.40
N ASP A 70 -0.95 1.99 -8.02
CA ASP A 70 -2.15 1.81 -8.83
C ASP A 70 -1.82 1.80 -10.30
N ASP A 71 -2.21 0.73 -11.01
CA ASP A 71 -2.08 0.66 -12.45
C ASP A 71 -3.46 0.83 -13.07
N GLY A 72 -3.74 2.05 -13.56
CA GLY A 72 -5.04 2.37 -14.13
C GLY A 72 -5.26 1.79 -15.52
N LYS A 73 -4.20 1.34 -16.19
CA LYS A 73 -4.32 0.73 -17.51
C LYS A 73 -4.66 -0.76 -17.42
N TYR A 74 -3.95 -1.48 -16.56
CA TYR A 74 -4.12 -2.93 -16.42
C TYR A 74 -4.98 -3.30 -15.22
N LEU A 75 -5.51 -2.31 -14.52
CA LEU A 75 -6.52 -2.43 -13.47
C LEU A 75 -6.11 -3.30 -12.28
N PHE A 76 -4.88 -3.07 -11.77
CA PHE A 76 -4.43 -3.72 -10.54
C PHE A 76 -3.81 -2.72 -9.57
N ILE A 77 -3.84 -3.07 -8.29
CA ILE A 77 -3.16 -2.32 -7.24
C ILE A 77 -2.21 -3.25 -6.52
N LEU A 78 -0.93 -2.86 -6.47
CA LEU A 78 0.07 -3.57 -5.67
C LEU A 78 0.08 -2.98 -4.27
N LEU A 79 -0.11 -3.81 -3.25
CA LEU A 79 0.05 -3.40 -1.85
C LEU A 79 1.47 -3.77 -1.45
N LEU A 80 2.31 -2.77 -1.21
CA LEU A 80 3.76 -2.93 -1.14
C LEU A 80 4.29 -2.98 0.29
N ALA A 81 3.79 -2.09 1.16
CA ALA A 81 4.26 -1.98 2.53
C ALA A 81 3.20 -1.35 3.40
N VAL A 82 3.25 -1.67 4.68
CA VAL A 82 2.41 -1.03 5.70
C VAL A 82 3.28 -0.78 6.92
N ILE A 83 3.19 0.41 7.48
CA ILE A 83 3.89 0.77 8.70
C ILE A 83 2.90 1.35 9.70
N LYS A 84 3.19 1.13 10.99
CA LYS A 84 2.35 1.63 12.07
C LYS A 84 2.97 2.90 12.64
N LYS A 85 2.15 3.95 12.76
CA LYS A 85 2.57 5.18 13.42
C LYS A 85 3.00 4.87 14.86
N GLY A 86 4.13 5.42 15.28
CA GLY A 86 4.71 5.15 16.58
C GLY A 86 5.79 4.08 16.53
N GLU A 87 5.71 3.10 15.62
CA GLU A 87 6.80 2.16 15.38
C GLU A 87 7.76 2.73 14.34
N LYS A 88 7.21 3.38 13.32
CA LYS A 88 7.98 3.95 12.23
C LYS A 88 7.18 5.08 11.60
N GLU A 89 7.81 6.24 11.41
CA GLU A 89 7.12 7.41 10.88
C GLU A 89 7.05 7.43 9.35
N ASN A 90 8.06 6.88 8.68
CA ASN A 90 8.12 6.90 7.23
C ASN A 90 9.12 5.85 6.75
N LEU A 91 9.10 5.58 5.44
CA LEU A 91 10.13 4.75 4.82
C LEU A 91 11.44 5.52 4.73
N SER A 92 12.56 4.82 4.94
CA SER A 92 13.87 5.42 4.70
C SER A 92 14.08 5.62 3.21
N LYS A 93 15.09 6.40 2.85
CA LYS A 93 15.45 6.62 1.45
C LYS A 93 15.79 5.31 0.73
N GLY A 94 16.52 4.42 1.41
CA GLY A 94 16.85 3.10 0.86
C GLY A 94 15.63 2.24 0.65
N GLU A 95 14.71 2.22 1.60
CA GLU A 95 13.47 1.47 1.48
C GLU A 95 12.62 1.98 0.32
N ARG A 96 12.52 3.29 0.14
CA ARG A 96 11.79 3.88 -0.98
C ARG A 96 12.40 3.47 -2.32
N SER A 97 13.72 3.49 -2.42
CA SER A 97 14.42 3.07 -3.63
C SER A 97 14.19 1.60 -3.93
N GLU A 98 14.24 0.74 -2.92
CA GLU A 98 13.96 -0.69 -3.09
C GLU A 98 12.52 -0.93 -3.55
N LEU A 99 11.56 -0.28 -2.94
CA LEU A 99 10.16 -0.43 -3.33
C LEU A 99 9.93 0.08 -4.74
N GLY A 100 10.58 1.17 -5.13
CA GLY A 100 10.48 1.68 -6.51
C GLY A 100 11.01 0.69 -7.53
N ARG A 101 12.11 0.00 -7.23
CA ARG A 101 12.64 -1.06 -8.10
C ARG A 101 11.70 -2.26 -8.14
N LEU A 102 11.13 -2.62 -7.00
CA LEU A 102 10.19 -3.73 -6.90
C LEU A 102 8.94 -3.48 -7.76
N VAL A 103 8.44 -2.24 -7.77
CA VAL A 103 7.30 -1.88 -8.62
C VAL A 103 7.61 -2.18 -10.08
N LEU A 104 8.79 -1.78 -10.57
CA LEU A 104 9.16 -2.03 -11.96
C LEU A 104 9.20 -3.53 -12.29
N THR A 105 9.71 -4.33 -11.37
CA THR A 105 9.74 -5.78 -11.54
C THR A 105 8.34 -6.38 -11.56
N GLU A 106 7.51 -6.00 -10.60
CA GLU A 106 6.16 -6.55 -10.46
C GLU A 106 5.23 -6.11 -11.59
N ILE A 107 5.36 -4.89 -12.09
CA ILE A 107 4.57 -4.41 -13.22
C ILE A 107 4.68 -5.36 -14.41
N LYS A 108 5.89 -5.85 -14.71
CA LYS A 108 6.10 -6.77 -15.83
C LYS A 108 5.26 -8.03 -15.68
N ASN A 109 5.12 -8.54 -14.46
CA ASN A 109 4.36 -9.76 -14.19
C ASN A 109 2.86 -9.56 -14.44
N TYR A 110 2.32 -8.41 -14.11
CA TYR A 110 0.88 -8.17 -14.20
C TYR A 110 0.45 -7.53 -15.52
N ARG A 111 1.33 -6.81 -16.19
CA ARG A 111 1.01 -6.21 -17.49
C ARG A 111 1.04 -7.20 -18.65
N HIS A 112 1.68 -8.35 -18.45
CA HIS A 112 1.80 -9.37 -19.50
C HIS A 112 0.86 -10.56 -19.30
N LYS A 113 -0.05 -10.49 -18.35
CA LYS A 113 -1.05 -11.53 -18.14
C LYS A 113 -2.29 -11.31 -18.95
#